data_6c870a792a033e7d5f75d56e2e5e5a61
#
_entry.id   6c870a792a033e7d5f75d56e2e5e5a61
#
_cell.length_a   1.000
_cell.length_b   1.000
_cell.length_c   1.000
_cell.angle_alpha   90.00
_cell.angle_beta   90.00
_cell.angle_gamma   90.00
#
_symmetry.space_group_name_H-M   'P 1'
#
loop_
_entity.id
_entity.type
_entity.pdbx_description
1 polymer ?
#
loop_
_entity_poly.entity_id
_entity_poly.type
_entity_poly.pdbx_seq_one_letter_code
_entity_poly.pdbx_strand_id
1 'polypeptide(L)'
;MIGKLNHVAIVVPDLEKATALYRDTLGATVSAPVDQPAHGVTVVFVELPNTKIELLYPLGETSPVDKFLASNPSGGIHHVCYEVPDILAARDKLKAEGARVLGDGEPRIGAHDKPVLFLHPKDFLGTLVELEQA
;
A
#
# COMPACT_ATOMS: atom_id res chain seq x y z
N MET A 1 19.19 4.51 -1.86
CA MET A 1 17.96 5.12 -2.41
C MET A 1 16.77 4.89 -1.49
N ILE A 2 16.38 3.64 -1.23
CA ILE A 2 15.29 3.37 -0.31
C ILE A 2 15.71 3.56 1.14
N GLY A 3 14.78 4.11 1.94
CA GLY A 3 14.94 4.33 3.37
C GLY A 3 14.09 3.38 4.18
N LYS A 4 13.24 3.92 5.04
CA LYS A 4 12.39 3.13 5.94
C LYS A 4 11.35 2.32 5.19
N LEU A 5 10.99 1.16 5.73
CA LEU A 5 9.74 0.49 5.38
C LEU A 5 8.59 1.31 5.97
N ASN A 6 7.85 1.99 5.11
CA ASN A 6 6.76 2.84 5.55
C ASN A 6 5.57 2.00 6.02
N HIS A 7 5.18 1.02 5.22
CA HIS A 7 4.10 0.10 5.61
C HIS A 7 4.10 -1.18 4.77
N VAL A 8 3.35 -2.15 5.27
CA VAL A 8 2.92 -3.34 4.53
C VAL A 8 1.41 -3.26 4.40
N ALA A 9 0.89 -3.33 3.18
CA ALA A 9 -0.55 -3.28 2.92
C ALA A 9 -1.12 -4.68 2.75
N ILE A 10 -2.20 -4.95 3.47
CA ILE A 10 -2.92 -6.22 3.43
C ILE A 10 -4.35 -5.94 2.99
N VAL A 11 -4.78 -6.55 1.90
CA VAL A 11 -6.18 -6.51 1.46
C VAL A 11 -6.95 -7.58 2.23
N VAL A 12 -8.09 -7.20 2.81
CA VAL A 12 -8.87 -8.05 3.69
C VAL A 12 -10.30 -8.21 3.18
N PRO A 13 -10.92 -9.39 3.38
CA PRO A 13 -12.30 -9.62 2.92
C PRO A 13 -13.38 -9.05 3.85
N ASP A 14 -13.00 -8.68 5.08
CA ASP A 14 -13.89 -8.11 6.09
C ASP A 14 -13.08 -7.18 7.00
N LEU A 15 -13.27 -5.88 6.82
CA LEU A 15 -12.45 -4.88 7.51
C LEU A 15 -12.70 -4.88 9.03
N GLU A 16 -13.94 -5.06 9.47
CA GLU A 16 -14.26 -5.10 10.92
C GLU A 16 -13.59 -6.28 11.60
N LYS A 17 -13.66 -7.47 10.99
CA LYS A 17 -13.02 -8.68 11.52
C LYS A 17 -11.50 -8.55 11.53
N ALA A 18 -10.92 -8.00 10.47
CA ALA A 18 -9.47 -7.78 10.37
C ALA A 18 -9.00 -6.78 11.44
N THR A 19 -9.75 -5.70 11.63
CA THR A 19 -9.45 -4.70 12.66
C THR A 19 -9.50 -5.31 14.05
N ALA A 20 -10.54 -6.09 14.34
CA ALA A 20 -10.68 -6.77 15.63
C ALA A 20 -9.55 -7.78 15.87
N LEU A 21 -9.13 -8.51 14.83
CA LEU A 21 -8.01 -9.45 14.92
C LEU A 21 -6.71 -8.73 15.35
N TYR A 22 -6.39 -7.64 14.70
CA TYR A 22 -5.18 -6.88 15.05
C TYR A 22 -5.28 -6.22 16.41
N ARG A 23 -6.41 -5.57 16.70
CA ARG A 23 -6.62 -4.87 17.96
C ARG A 23 -6.73 -5.81 19.16
N ASP A 24 -7.61 -6.81 19.08
CA ASP A 24 -7.99 -7.62 20.23
C ASP A 24 -7.14 -8.88 20.37
N THR A 25 -6.88 -9.59 19.27
CA THR A 25 -6.09 -10.84 19.31
C THR A 25 -4.59 -10.56 19.31
N LEU A 26 -4.13 -9.65 18.44
CA LEU A 26 -2.71 -9.33 18.34
C LEU A 26 -2.28 -8.15 19.22
N GLY A 27 -3.23 -7.47 19.85
CA GLY A 27 -2.94 -6.40 20.81
C GLY A 27 -2.35 -5.11 20.22
N ALA A 28 -2.58 -4.87 18.93
CA ALA A 28 -2.04 -3.68 18.26
C ALA A 28 -2.95 -2.46 18.45
N THR A 29 -2.35 -1.28 18.29
CA THR A 29 -3.09 -0.02 18.19
C THR A 29 -3.60 0.16 16.78
N VAL A 30 -4.90 0.35 16.61
CA VAL A 30 -5.54 0.52 15.31
C VAL A 30 -6.27 1.85 15.22
N SER A 31 -6.30 2.43 14.02
CA SER A 31 -7.06 3.66 13.76
C SER A 31 -8.54 3.35 13.54
N ALA A 32 -9.37 4.40 13.53
CA ALA A 32 -10.69 4.33 12.91
C ALA A 32 -10.54 4.12 11.40
N PRO A 33 -11.57 3.55 10.72
CA PRO A 33 -11.54 3.45 9.26
C PRO A 33 -11.50 4.83 8.59
N VAL A 34 -10.69 4.95 7.54
CA VAL A 34 -10.55 6.17 6.75
C VAL A 34 -10.86 5.84 5.29
N ASP A 35 -11.88 6.49 4.74
CA ASP A 35 -12.21 6.34 3.33
C ASP A 35 -11.22 7.11 2.47
N GLN A 36 -10.72 6.44 1.43
CA GLN A 36 -9.83 7.01 0.42
C GLN A 36 -10.49 6.88 -0.96
N PRO A 37 -11.50 7.72 -1.29
CA PRO A 37 -12.27 7.56 -2.52
C PRO A 37 -11.42 7.66 -3.78
N ALA A 38 -10.39 8.50 -3.76
CA ALA A 38 -9.47 8.66 -4.90
C ALA A 38 -8.67 7.37 -5.19
N HIS A 39 -8.52 6.50 -4.20
CA HIS A 39 -7.80 5.22 -4.32
C HIS A 39 -8.73 4.01 -4.31
N GLY A 40 -10.04 4.23 -4.15
CA GLY A 40 -11.04 3.17 -4.15
C GLY A 40 -10.94 2.18 -3.00
N VAL A 41 -10.44 2.62 -1.85
CA VAL A 41 -10.28 1.77 -0.66
C VAL A 41 -10.67 2.49 0.62
N THR A 42 -11.08 1.70 1.62
CA THR A 42 -11.15 2.12 3.01
C THR A 42 -9.96 1.53 3.74
N VAL A 43 -9.27 2.30 4.53
CA VAL A 43 -8.02 1.94 5.19
C VAL A 43 -8.17 1.97 6.70
N VAL A 44 -7.64 0.96 7.38
CA VAL A 44 -7.37 0.99 8.82
C VAL A 44 -5.85 0.93 8.99
N PHE A 45 -5.30 1.87 9.74
CA PHE A 45 -3.87 1.90 10.05
C PHE A 45 -3.61 1.13 11.35
N VAL A 46 -2.70 0.18 11.29
CA VAL A 46 -2.22 -0.59 12.46
C VAL A 46 -0.82 -0.08 12.79
N GLU A 47 -0.68 0.59 13.93
CA GLU A 47 0.60 1.18 14.32
C GLU A 47 1.47 0.16 15.06
N LEU A 48 2.70 -0.01 14.57
CA LEU A 48 3.73 -0.84 15.19
C LEU A 48 4.91 0.03 15.61
N PRO A 49 5.76 -0.42 16.55
CA PRO A 49 6.92 0.37 16.97
C PRO A 49 7.88 0.76 15.85
N ASN A 50 8.00 -0.06 14.81
CA ASN A 50 9.00 0.09 13.74
C ASN A 50 8.41 0.42 12.37
N THR A 51 7.11 0.21 12.16
CA THR A 51 6.42 0.48 10.88
C THR A 51 4.92 0.45 11.14
N LYS A 52 4.12 0.36 10.09
CA LYS A 52 2.67 0.16 10.21
C LYS A 52 2.17 -0.85 9.18
N ILE A 53 1.02 -1.42 9.47
CA ILE A 53 0.25 -2.23 8.53
C ILE A 53 -0.93 -1.38 8.07
N GLU A 54 -1.26 -1.45 6.80
CA GLU A 54 -2.49 -0.85 6.27
C GLU A 54 -3.43 -1.97 5.86
N LEU A 55 -4.58 -2.04 6.55
CA LEU A 55 -5.65 -2.96 6.18
C LEU A 55 -6.53 -2.27 5.15
N LEU A 56 -6.67 -2.86 3.96
CA LEU A 56 -7.38 -2.29 2.83
C LEU A 56 -8.63 -3.09 2.52
N TYR A 57 -9.74 -2.40 2.32
CA TYR A 57 -10.99 -2.99 1.87
C TYR A 57 -11.55 -2.18 0.69
N PRO A 58 -12.14 -2.83 -0.33
CA PRO A 58 -12.68 -2.10 -1.49
C PRO A 58 -13.72 -1.05 -1.11
N LEU A 59 -13.63 0.13 -1.72
CA LEU A 59 -14.59 1.23 -1.58
C LEU A 59 -15.13 1.59 -2.97
N GLY A 60 -16.45 1.68 -3.10
CA GLY A 60 -17.11 1.99 -4.34
C GLY A 60 -17.43 0.78 -5.20
N GLU A 61 -18.02 1.01 -6.38
CA GLU A 61 -18.49 -0.06 -7.28
C GLU A 61 -17.34 -0.78 -7.99
N THR A 62 -16.25 -0.05 -8.26
CA THR A 62 -15.05 -0.61 -8.87
C THR A 62 -13.84 -0.16 -8.07
N SER A 63 -13.13 -1.10 -7.49
CA SER A 63 -11.94 -0.84 -6.71
C SER A 63 -10.72 -1.52 -7.34
N PRO A 64 -9.54 -0.86 -7.28
CA PRO A 64 -8.29 -1.49 -7.74
C PRO A 64 -7.96 -2.80 -7.04
N VAL A 65 -8.51 -3.03 -5.83
CA VAL A 65 -8.25 -4.24 -5.05
C VAL A 65 -9.31 -5.33 -5.22
N ASP A 66 -10.38 -5.09 -5.99
CA ASP A 66 -11.41 -6.10 -6.24
C ASP A 66 -10.84 -7.36 -6.86
N LYS A 67 -10.00 -7.20 -7.87
CA LYS A 67 -9.36 -8.31 -8.57
C LYS A 67 -8.44 -9.11 -7.66
N PHE A 68 -7.74 -8.43 -6.78
CA PHE A 68 -6.89 -9.08 -5.78
C PHE A 68 -7.72 -9.96 -4.85
N LEU A 69 -8.83 -9.45 -4.31
CA LEU A 69 -9.73 -10.23 -3.46
C LEU A 69 -10.37 -11.40 -4.19
N ALA A 70 -10.74 -11.22 -5.45
CA ALA A 70 -11.30 -12.33 -6.26
C ALA A 70 -10.30 -13.49 -6.37
N SER A 71 -9.01 -13.17 -6.53
CA SER A 71 -7.94 -14.17 -6.60
C SER A 71 -7.46 -14.65 -5.24
N ASN A 72 -7.70 -13.88 -4.19
CA ASN A 72 -7.27 -14.16 -2.82
C ASN A 72 -8.44 -13.92 -1.85
N PRO A 73 -9.43 -14.81 -1.84
CA PRO A 73 -10.68 -14.56 -1.10
C PRO A 73 -10.50 -14.51 0.42
N SER A 74 -9.41 -15.05 0.95
CA SER A 74 -9.07 -14.92 2.37
C SER A 74 -8.23 -13.68 2.69
N GLY A 75 -7.95 -12.85 1.68
CA GLY A 75 -7.05 -11.71 1.79
C GLY A 75 -5.59 -12.08 1.57
N GLY A 76 -4.71 -11.11 1.71
CA GLY A 76 -3.27 -11.32 1.59
C GLY A 76 -2.51 -10.01 1.49
N ILE A 77 -1.18 -10.11 1.53
CA ILE A 77 -0.30 -8.96 1.34
C ILE A 77 -0.46 -8.45 -0.08
N HIS A 78 -0.77 -7.17 -0.21
CA HIS A 78 -0.97 -6.52 -1.51
C HIS A 78 0.30 -5.82 -1.98
N HIS A 79 0.94 -5.06 -1.11
CA HIS A 79 2.19 -4.37 -1.45
C HIS A 79 3.00 -4.01 -0.20
N VAL A 80 4.24 -3.61 -0.45
CA VAL A 80 5.12 -3.01 0.55
C VAL A 80 5.52 -1.62 0.09
N CYS A 81 5.66 -0.69 1.02
CA CYS A 81 6.00 0.70 0.73
C CYS A 81 7.32 1.09 1.39
N TYR A 82 8.25 1.61 0.60
CA TYR A 82 9.51 2.18 1.09
C TYR A 82 9.51 3.69 0.91
N GLU A 83 10.11 4.39 1.84
CA GLU A 83 10.33 5.83 1.73
C GLU A 83 11.58 6.12 0.89
N VAL A 84 11.51 7.18 0.11
CA VAL A 84 12.65 7.69 -0.65
C VAL A 84 12.81 9.19 -0.41
N PRO A 85 14.04 9.72 -0.38
CA PRO A 85 14.27 11.15 -0.12
C PRO A 85 13.84 12.04 -1.29
N ASP A 86 13.85 11.52 -2.52
CA ASP A 86 13.47 12.25 -3.73
C ASP A 86 12.82 11.28 -4.71
N ILE A 87 11.48 11.35 -4.79
CA ILE A 87 10.71 10.38 -5.58
C ILE A 87 10.93 10.55 -7.08
N LEU A 88 11.18 11.77 -7.57
CA LEU A 88 11.44 12.00 -9.00
C LEU A 88 12.81 11.46 -9.40
N ALA A 89 13.82 11.67 -8.57
CA ALA A 89 15.13 11.09 -8.79
C ALA A 89 15.10 9.57 -8.72
N ALA A 90 14.35 9.01 -7.77
CA ALA A 90 14.16 7.56 -7.66
C ALA A 90 13.49 6.99 -8.92
N ARG A 91 12.42 7.64 -9.38
CA ARG A 91 11.73 7.24 -10.62
C ARG A 91 12.69 7.22 -11.81
N ASP A 92 13.43 8.29 -11.99
CA ASP A 92 14.31 8.45 -13.15
C ASP A 92 15.44 7.41 -13.13
N LYS A 93 16.00 7.14 -11.94
CA LYS A 93 17.01 6.09 -11.77
C LYS A 93 16.45 4.71 -12.11
N LEU A 94 15.27 4.38 -11.60
CA LEU A 94 14.64 3.08 -11.84
C LEU A 94 14.31 2.87 -13.31
N LYS A 95 13.77 3.90 -13.97
CA LYS A 95 13.51 3.84 -15.42
C LYS A 95 14.77 3.64 -16.22
N ALA A 96 15.84 4.35 -15.87
CA ALA A 96 17.14 4.21 -16.53
C ALA A 96 17.72 2.80 -16.39
N GLU A 97 17.40 2.11 -15.31
CA GLU A 97 17.82 0.74 -15.06
C GLU A 97 16.84 -0.32 -15.58
N GLY A 98 15.79 0.10 -16.30
CA GLY A 98 14.85 -0.79 -16.97
C GLY A 98 13.64 -1.22 -16.14
N ALA A 99 13.46 -0.68 -14.95
CA ALA A 99 12.29 -0.98 -14.13
C ALA A 99 11.04 -0.26 -14.66
N ARG A 100 9.90 -0.92 -14.56
CA ARG A 100 8.63 -0.37 -15.00
C ARG A 100 7.90 0.32 -13.85
N VAL A 101 7.64 1.62 -14.04
CA VAL A 101 6.80 2.41 -13.16
C VAL A 101 5.37 2.31 -13.69
N LEU A 102 4.42 1.91 -12.83
CA LEU A 102 3.03 1.71 -13.23
C LEU A 102 2.33 3.05 -13.51
N GLY A 103 1.27 3.00 -14.32
CA GLY A 103 0.53 4.17 -14.75
C GLY A 103 1.32 4.99 -15.77
N ASP A 104 1.20 6.32 -15.71
CA ASP A 104 1.90 7.24 -16.59
C ASP A 104 3.32 7.60 -16.11
N GLY A 105 3.76 7.03 -14.99
CA GLY A 105 5.07 7.32 -14.41
C GLY A 105 5.14 8.62 -13.62
N GLU A 106 4.01 9.31 -13.47
CA GLU A 106 3.94 10.51 -12.64
C GLU A 106 3.47 10.17 -11.22
N PRO A 107 4.09 10.77 -10.18
CA PRO A 107 3.64 10.55 -8.80
C PRO A 107 2.20 10.98 -8.58
N ARG A 108 1.48 10.23 -7.74
CA ARG A 108 0.15 10.56 -7.24
C ARG A 108 0.24 10.82 -5.75
N ILE A 109 -0.73 11.54 -5.21
CA ILE A 109 -0.81 11.74 -3.76
C ILE A 109 -1.43 10.51 -3.13
N GLY A 110 -0.71 9.89 -2.20
CA GLY A 110 -1.13 8.68 -1.49
C GLY A 110 -1.90 8.96 -0.20
N ALA A 111 -2.08 7.90 0.59
CA ALA A 111 -2.89 7.94 1.82
C ALA A 111 -2.33 8.87 2.92
N HIS A 112 -1.05 9.22 2.85
CA HIS A 112 -0.38 10.10 3.82
C HIS A 112 -0.19 11.52 3.29
N ASP A 113 -0.92 11.91 2.25
CA ASP A 113 -0.80 13.21 1.57
C ASP A 113 0.59 13.49 0.99
N LYS A 114 1.29 12.43 0.61
CA LYS A 114 2.63 12.51 0.01
C LYS A 114 2.64 11.86 -1.36
N PRO A 115 3.55 12.31 -2.25
CA PRO A 115 3.70 11.69 -3.56
C PRO A 115 4.12 10.23 -3.46
N VAL A 116 3.48 9.37 -4.25
CA VAL A 116 3.77 7.94 -4.33
C VAL A 116 3.87 7.47 -5.77
N LEU A 117 4.58 6.35 -5.97
CA LEU A 117 4.67 5.62 -7.22
C LEU A 117 4.58 4.13 -6.93
N PHE A 118 4.06 3.38 -7.90
CA PHE A 118 4.05 1.92 -7.84
C PHE A 118 4.95 1.33 -8.92
N LEU A 119 5.67 0.27 -8.56
CA LEU A 119 6.62 -0.43 -9.43
C LEU A 119 6.08 -1.81 -9.79
N HIS A 120 6.28 -2.23 -11.04
CA HIS A 120 5.74 -3.49 -11.55
C HIS A 120 6.32 -4.70 -10.79
N PRO A 121 5.48 -5.62 -10.30
CA PRO A 121 5.93 -6.75 -9.48
C PRO A 121 6.95 -7.66 -10.18
N LYS A 122 6.87 -7.79 -11.51
CA LYS A 122 7.82 -8.64 -12.26
C LYS A 122 9.26 -8.15 -12.18
N ASP A 123 9.48 -6.87 -11.87
CA ASP A 123 10.81 -6.31 -11.74
C ASP A 123 11.30 -6.34 -10.28
N PHE A 124 10.43 -6.73 -9.33
CA PHE A 124 10.71 -6.69 -7.90
C PHE A 124 10.30 -8.00 -7.21
N LEU A 125 10.74 -9.11 -7.77
CA LEU A 125 10.62 -10.45 -7.16
C LEU A 125 9.18 -10.88 -6.88
N GLY A 126 8.24 -10.48 -7.77
CA GLY A 126 6.82 -10.80 -7.63
C GLY A 126 6.09 -9.95 -6.62
N THR A 127 6.72 -8.91 -6.09
CA THR A 127 6.16 -8.02 -5.07
C THR A 127 5.80 -6.68 -5.68
N LEU A 128 4.54 -6.24 -5.52
CA LEU A 128 4.16 -4.87 -5.84
C LEU A 128 4.83 -3.94 -4.82
N VAL A 129 5.62 -3.01 -5.31
CA VAL A 129 6.36 -2.06 -4.47
C VAL A 129 5.80 -0.66 -4.67
N GLU A 130 5.49 -0.01 -3.56
CA GLU A 130 5.17 1.41 -3.52
C GLU A 130 6.39 2.19 -3.03
N LEU A 131 6.65 3.35 -3.63
CA LEU A 131 7.60 4.32 -3.12
C LEU A 131 6.84 5.55 -2.67
N GLU A 132 7.18 6.08 -1.51
CA GLU A 132 6.59 7.29 -0.96
C GLU A 132 7.67 8.32 -0.67
N GLN A 133 7.40 9.56 -1.02
CA GLN A 133 8.27 10.67 -0.68
C GLN A 133 8.41 10.80 0.85
N ALA A 134 9.61 10.79 1.34
CA ALA A 134 9.87 10.97 2.77
C ALA A 134 9.46 12.37 3.27
#